data_88852a92b9342b5eee408622dc43e969
#
_entry.id   88852a92b9342b5eee408622dc43e969
#
_cell.length_a   1.000
_cell.length_b   1.000
_cell.length_c   1.000
_cell.angle_alpha   90.00
_cell.angle_beta   90.00
_cell.angle_gamma   90.00
#
_symmetry.space_group_name_H-M   'P 1'
#
loop_
_entity.id
_entity.type
_entity.pdbx_description
1 polymer ?
#
loop_
_entity_poly.entity_id
_entity_poly.type
_entity_poly.pdbx_seq_one_letter_code
_entity_poly.pdbx_strand_id
1 'polypeptide(L)'
;MKDQGIDCLLLGNVGNPILDYIEDIKDNTKLVIECSSYQLEMVHYSPHIGIILNLFEDHLIYHVHLEEYWNSKLNMFKYQNTNDYMLYDSESVNLNNMVNSNNYQSKKIDI
;
A
#
# COMPACT_ATOMS: atom_id res chain seq x y z
N MET A 1 12.47 -8.70 9.90
CA MET A 1 13.49 -7.71 9.47
C MET A 1 14.43 -7.33 10.61
N LYS A 2 13.95 -6.77 11.71
CA LYS A 2 14.86 -6.42 12.86
C LYS A 2 15.66 -7.61 13.38
N ASP A 3 15.01 -8.78 13.51
CA ASP A 3 15.67 -10.03 13.94
C ASP A 3 16.80 -10.51 13.00
N GLN A 4 16.83 -9.97 11.78
CA GLN A 4 17.86 -10.25 10.77
C GLN A 4 18.91 -9.13 10.67
N GLY A 5 18.91 -8.18 11.62
CA GLY A 5 19.83 -7.05 11.63
C GLY A 5 19.55 -5.97 10.58
N ILE A 6 18.36 -5.98 10.00
CA ILE A 6 17.93 -4.96 9.03
C ILE A 6 17.39 -3.75 9.79
N ASP A 7 17.95 -2.57 9.51
CA ASP A 7 17.43 -1.30 10.03
C ASP A 7 16.06 -1.03 9.40
N CYS A 8 15.01 -1.04 10.23
CA CYS A 8 13.63 -0.82 9.76
C CYS A 8 12.77 -0.13 10.81
N LEU A 9 11.85 0.69 10.33
CA LEU A 9 10.84 1.40 11.11
C LEU A 9 9.43 0.99 10.67
N LEU A 10 8.56 0.73 11.64
CA LEU A 10 7.13 0.51 11.41
C LEU A 10 6.39 1.80 11.77
N LEU A 11 5.78 2.43 10.79
CA LEU A 11 5.21 3.77 10.85
C LEU A 11 3.80 3.81 10.25
N GLY A 12 3.15 4.95 10.38
CA GLY A 12 1.88 5.27 9.75
C GLY A 12 0.68 5.05 10.68
N ASN A 13 -0.35 4.39 10.19
CA ASN A 13 -1.64 4.24 10.89
C ASN A 13 -1.57 3.36 12.16
N VAL A 14 -0.45 2.73 12.43
CA VAL A 14 -0.19 1.91 13.62
C VAL A 14 0.12 2.71 14.89
N GLY A 15 -0.14 4.02 14.90
CA GLY A 15 0.12 4.91 16.04
C GLY A 15 1.52 5.51 16.10
N ASN A 16 2.31 5.32 15.04
CA ASN A 16 3.66 5.89 14.88
C ASN A 16 3.68 6.84 13.67
N PRO A 17 3.31 8.13 13.84
CA PRO A 17 3.29 9.09 12.74
C PRO A 17 4.67 9.24 12.09
N ILE A 18 4.72 9.25 10.76
CA ILE A 18 5.98 9.29 10.00
C ILE A 18 6.83 10.51 10.36
N LEU A 19 6.20 11.67 10.54
CA LEU A 19 6.89 12.93 10.80
C LEU A 19 7.66 12.93 12.13
N ASP A 20 7.21 12.18 13.13
CA ASP A 20 7.89 12.08 14.43
C ASP A 20 9.22 11.30 14.33
N TYR A 21 9.42 10.53 13.26
CA TYR A 21 10.58 9.67 13.07
C TYR A 21 11.46 10.11 11.90
N ILE A 22 11.19 11.26 11.29
CA ILE A 22 11.86 11.66 10.04
C ILE A 22 13.38 11.79 10.22
N GLU A 23 13.84 12.20 11.40
CA GLU A 23 15.27 12.35 11.73
C GLU A 23 15.96 10.98 11.93
N ASP A 24 15.19 9.92 12.21
CA ASP A 24 15.70 8.57 12.42
C ASP A 24 15.85 7.80 11.09
N ILE A 25 15.32 8.35 10.00
CA ILE A 25 15.36 7.72 8.67
C ILE A 25 16.72 8.00 8.01
N LYS A 26 17.43 6.95 7.69
CA LYS A 26 18.71 6.96 6.97
C LYS A 26 18.53 6.36 5.58
N ASP A 27 19.52 6.52 4.71
CA ASP A 27 19.48 6.02 3.33
C ASP A 27 19.24 4.51 3.22
N ASN A 28 19.69 3.74 4.20
CA ASN A 28 19.51 2.29 4.26
C ASN A 28 18.34 1.82 5.13
N THR A 29 17.63 2.74 5.79
CA THR A 29 16.48 2.39 6.63
C THR A 29 15.32 1.88 5.77
N LYS A 30 14.79 0.71 6.09
CA LYS A 30 13.57 0.18 5.47
C LYS A 30 12.36 0.69 6.22
N LEU A 31 11.43 1.29 5.49
CA LEU A 31 10.17 1.78 6.04
C LEU A 31 9.06 0.76 5.76
N VAL A 32 8.41 0.31 6.81
CA VAL A 32 7.17 -0.45 6.72
C VAL A 32 6.05 0.50 7.15
N ILE A 33 5.17 0.85 6.22
CA ILE A 33 4.15 1.89 6.45
C ILE A 33 2.78 1.28 6.28
N GLU A 34 1.98 1.34 7.35
CA GLU A 34 0.55 1.05 7.26
C GLU A 34 -0.20 2.31 6.84
N CYS A 35 -0.98 2.20 5.77
CA CYS A 35 -1.74 3.32 5.22
C CYS A 35 -3.24 3.02 5.21
N SER A 36 -4.04 3.99 5.64
CA SER A 36 -5.48 4.00 5.43
C SER A 36 -5.84 4.44 4.01
N SER A 37 -7.08 4.19 3.58
CA SER A 37 -7.59 4.68 2.29
C SER A 37 -7.52 6.20 2.17
N TYR A 38 -7.77 6.92 3.27
CA TYR A 38 -7.68 8.39 3.31
C TYR A 38 -6.27 8.90 3.05
N GLN A 39 -5.27 8.24 3.65
CA GLN A 39 -3.88 8.59 3.44
C GLN A 39 -3.44 8.34 2.01
N LEU A 40 -4.00 7.31 1.37
CA LEU A 40 -3.67 6.94 -0.02
C LEU A 40 -4.42 7.76 -1.07
N GLU A 41 -5.56 8.36 -0.74
CA GLU A 41 -6.43 9.06 -1.69
C GLU A 41 -5.71 10.16 -2.48
N MET A 42 -4.88 10.95 -1.79
CA MET A 42 -4.16 12.08 -2.38
C MET A 42 -2.70 11.78 -2.72
N VAL A 43 -2.27 10.52 -2.57
CA VAL A 43 -0.88 10.14 -2.82
C VAL A 43 -0.69 9.83 -4.31
N HIS A 44 0.33 10.45 -4.91
CA HIS A 44 0.74 10.25 -6.29
C HIS A 44 2.06 9.47 -6.42
N TYR A 45 2.37 8.66 -5.43
CA TYR A 45 3.54 7.79 -5.38
C TYR A 45 3.12 6.42 -4.84
N SER A 46 3.76 5.37 -5.32
CA SER A 46 3.58 4.03 -4.80
C SER A 46 4.88 3.51 -4.20
N PRO A 47 4.83 2.69 -3.16
CA PRO A 47 6.03 2.11 -2.58
C PRO A 47 6.69 1.12 -3.53
N HIS A 48 8.00 0.84 -3.29
CA HIS A 48 8.70 -0.21 -4.03
C HIS A 48 8.04 -1.59 -3.86
N ILE A 49 7.52 -1.87 -2.68
CA ILE A 49 6.74 -3.07 -2.38
C ILE A 49 5.39 -2.61 -1.82
N GLY A 50 4.33 -2.78 -2.60
CA GLY A 50 2.96 -2.52 -2.18
C GLY A 50 2.26 -3.81 -1.81
N ILE A 51 1.48 -3.81 -0.72
CA ILE A 51 0.74 -4.98 -0.25
C ILE A 51 -0.71 -4.60 0.02
N ILE A 52 -1.63 -5.31 -0.61
CA ILE A 52 -3.07 -5.23 -0.31
C ILE A 52 -3.61 -6.65 -0.17
N LEU A 53 -4.19 -6.96 0.99
CA LEU A 53 -4.70 -8.30 1.27
C LEU A 53 -6.16 -8.47 0.84
N ASN A 54 -6.96 -7.42 0.95
CA ASN A 54 -8.38 -7.49 0.60
C ASN A 54 -8.98 -6.11 0.32
N LEU A 55 -10.13 -6.11 -0.41
CA LEU A 55 -10.99 -4.95 -0.61
C LEU A 55 -12.37 -5.26 -0.05
N PHE A 56 -12.63 -4.79 1.17
CA PHE A 56 -13.94 -4.88 1.80
C PHE A 56 -14.78 -3.62 1.56
N GLU A 57 -16.08 -3.74 1.73
CA GLU A 57 -17.03 -2.62 1.71
C GLU A 57 -17.03 -1.87 3.05
N ASP A 58 -15.84 -1.41 3.48
CA ASP A 58 -15.68 -0.74 4.75
C ASP A 58 -15.54 0.80 4.55
N HIS A 59 -15.90 1.58 5.58
CA HIS A 59 -15.78 3.04 5.59
C HIS A 59 -16.57 3.80 4.50
N LEU A 60 -17.72 3.26 4.05
CA LEU A 60 -18.58 3.88 3.03
C LEU A 60 -19.11 5.27 3.41
N ILE A 61 -19.07 5.66 4.68
CA ILE A 61 -19.52 6.98 5.17
C ILE A 61 -18.69 8.13 4.56
N TYR A 62 -17.42 7.88 4.25
CA TYR A 62 -16.46 8.88 3.77
C TYR A 62 -16.24 8.84 2.26
N HIS A 63 -16.43 7.68 1.64
CA HIS A 63 -16.37 7.52 0.20
C HIS A 63 -17.78 7.41 -0.35
N VAL A 64 -18.18 8.36 -1.18
CA VAL A 64 -19.53 8.43 -1.77
C VAL A 64 -19.83 7.19 -2.60
N HIS A 65 -18.78 6.58 -3.17
CA HIS A 65 -18.86 5.37 -3.99
C HIS A 65 -17.80 4.35 -3.58
N LEU A 66 -18.19 3.08 -3.53
CA LEU A 66 -17.32 1.95 -3.21
C LEU A 66 -16.10 1.88 -4.15
N GLU A 67 -16.30 2.18 -5.43
CA GLU A 67 -15.23 2.19 -6.43
C GLU A 67 -14.17 3.26 -6.12
N GLU A 68 -14.55 4.44 -5.69
CA GLU A 68 -13.61 5.50 -5.28
C GLU A 68 -12.78 5.07 -4.07
N TYR A 69 -13.42 4.42 -3.11
CA TYR A 69 -12.75 3.86 -1.94
C TYR A 69 -11.71 2.80 -2.31
N TRP A 70 -12.08 1.88 -3.21
CA TRP A 70 -11.13 0.86 -3.69
C TRP A 70 -10.00 1.49 -4.52
N ASN A 71 -10.30 2.45 -5.38
CA ASN A 71 -9.30 3.16 -6.18
C ASN A 71 -8.30 3.92 -5.30
N SER A 72 -8.73 4.50 -4.18
CA SER A 72 -7.82 5.12 -3.22
C SER A 72 -6.79 4.11 -2.69
N LYS A 73 -7.21 2.91 -2.32
CA LYS A 73 -6.31 1.84 -1.88
C LYS A 73 -5.37 1.38 -3.01
N LEU A 74 -5.85 1.33 -4.24
CA LEU A 74 -5.06 0.91 -5.40
C LEU A 74 -3.98 1.92 -5.81
N ASN A 75 -3.98 3.14 -5.25
CA ASN A 75 -2.84 4.04 -5.35
C ASN A 75 -1.55 3.43 -4.77
N MET A 76 -1.67 2.38 -3.93
CA MET A 76 -0.55 1.54 -3.50
C MET A 76 0.23 0.93 -4.68
N PHE A 77 -0.43 0.68 -5.81
CA PHE A 77 0.14 0.04 -6.99
C PHE A 77 0.25 0.96 -8.22
N LYS A 78 -0.60 1.97 -8.27
CA LYS A 78 -0.86 2.77 -9.48
C LYS A 78 0.38 3.42 -10.09
N TYR A 79 1.31 3.86 -9.26
CA TYR A 79 2.51 4.58 -9.68
C TYR A 79 3.77 3.72 -9.65
N GLN A 80 3.64 2.41 -9.43
CA GLN A 80 4.74 1.45 -9.51
C GLN A 80 5.23 1.28 -10.95
N ASN A 81 6.51 0.94 -11.10
CA ASN A 81 7.15 0.62 -12.37
C ASN A 81 7.58 -0.85 -12.42
N THR A 82 8.26 -1.26 -13.50
CA THR A 82 8.66 -2.64 -13.74
C THR A 82 9.68 -3.21 -12.72
N ASN A 83 10.31 -2.35 -11.91
CA ASN A 83 11.25 -2.77 -10.85
C ASN A 83 10.55 -2.96 -9.50
N ASP A 84 9.30 -2.54 -9.39
CA ASP A 84 8.51 -2.60 -8.17
C ASP A 84 7.71 -3.91 -8.07
N TYR A 85 7.18 -4.16 -6.87
CA TYR A 85 6.45 -5.38 -6.56
C TYR A 85 5.06 -5.06 -6.00
N MET A 86 4.08 -5.75 -6.54
CA MET A 86 2.69 -5.73 -6.12
C MET A 86 2.35 -7.09 -5.50
N LEU A 87 2.12 -7.12 -4.19
CA LEU A 87 1.69 -8.31 -3.47
C LEU A 87 0.20 -8.20 -3.16
N TYR A 88 -0.57 -9.20 -3.55
CA TYR A 88 -2.00 -9.21 -3.33
C TYR A 88 -2.55 -10.63 -3.22
N ASP A 89 -3.66 -10.77 -2.52
CA ASP A 89 -4.38 -12.04 -2.41
C ASP A 89 -5.33 -12.20 -3.61
N SER A 90 -5.01 -13.12 -4.51
CA SER A 90 -5.83 -13.40 -5.69
C SER A 90 -7.14 -14.14 -5.37
N GLU A 91 -7.27 -14.73 -4.17
CA GLU A 91 -8.53 -15.31 -3.70
C GLU A 91 -9.54 -14.23 -3.29
N SER A 92 -9.09 -13.01 -3.00
CA SER A 92 -9.95 -11.86 -2.79
C SER A 92 -10.57 -11.41 -4.12
N VAL A 93 -11.80 -11.81 -4.39
CA VAL A 93 -12.47 -11.62 -5.69
C VAL A 93 -12.49 -10.16 -6.13
N ASN A 94 -12.84 -9.24 -5.22
CA ASN A 94 -12.89 -7.81 -5.54
C ASN A 94 -11.50 -7.27 -5.91
N LEU A 95 -10.49 -7.61 -5.12
CA LEU A 95 -9.12 -7.19 -5.35
C LEU A 95 -8.56 -7.76 -6.66
N ASN A 96 -8.76 -9.04 -6.89
CA ASN A 96 -8.30 -9.71 -8.10
C ASN A 96 -8.93 -9.11 -9.36
N ASN A 97 -10.23 -8.83 -9.34
CA ASN A 97 -10.93 -8.17 -10.45
C ASN A 97 -10.35 -6.77 -10.72
N MET A 98 -10.13 -5.96 -9.68
CA MET A 98 -9.57 -4.62 -9.81
C MET A 98 -8.12 -4.64 -10.31
N VAL A 99 -7.31 -5.57 -9.83
CA VAL A 99 -5.91 -5.74 -10.28
C VAL A 99 -5.86 -6.15 -11.76
N ASN A 100 -6.74 -7.05 -12.18
CA ASN A 100 -6.76 -7.55 -13.57
C ASN A 100 -7.41 -6.59 -14.56
N SER A 101 -8.30 -5.71 -14.12
CA SER A 101 -8.91 -4.67 -14.97
C SER A 101 -8.02 -3.45 -15.18
N ASN A 102 -6.90 -3.33 -14.46
CA ASN A 102 -5.92 -2.27 -14.61
C ASN A 102 -4.62 -2.78 -15.22
N ASN A 103 -3.89 -1.91 -15.92
CA ASN A 103 -2.62 -2.25 -16.54
C ASN A 103 -1.44 -1.80 -15.67
N TYR A 104 -1.23 -2.48 -14.54
CA TYR A 104 -0.11 -2.22 -13.64
C TYR A 104 1.21 -2.72 -14.24
N GLN A 105 2.28 -1.94 -14.06
CA GLN A 105 3.60 -2.24 -14.62
C GLN A 105 4.47 -3.12 -13.69
N SER A 106 4.15 -3.15 -12.41
CA SER A 106 4.93 -3.86 -11.39
C SER A 106 4.82 -5.39 -11.52
N LYS A 107 5.77 -6.07 -10.90
CA LYS A 107 5.77 -7.53 -10.82
C LYS A 107 4.68 -7.96 -9.84
N LYS A 108 3.75 -8.77 -10.32
CA LYS A 108 2.64 -9.31 -9.52
C LYS A 108 3.08 -10.55 -8.76
N ILE A 109 2.82 -10.56 -7.47
CA ILE A 109 3.06 -11.70 -6.57
C ILE A 109 1.77 -12.00 -5.82
N ASP A 110 1.28 -13.21 -6.02
CA ASP A 110 0.12 -13.75 -5.31
C ASP A 110 0.56 -14.29 -3.94
N ILE A 111 -0.20 -13.98 -2.92
CA ILE A 111 0.12 -14.36 -1.52
C ILE A 111 -1.04 -15.05 -0.84
#